data_f4d058458a2db5b301a5dc8babae047e
#
_entry.id   f4d058458a2db5b301a5dc8babae047e
#
_cell.length_a   1.000
_cell.length_b   1.000
_cell.length_c   1.000
_cell.angle_alpha   90.00
_cell.angle_beta   90.00
_cell.angle_gamma   90.00
#
_symmetry.space_group_name_H-M   'P 1'
#
loop_
_entity.id
_entity.type
_entity.pdbx_description
1 polymer ?
#
loop_
_entity_poly.entity_id
_entity_poly.type
_entity_poly.pdbx_seq_one_letter_code
_entity_poly.pdbx_strand_id
1 'polypeptide(L)'
;VSGVFSHLKQRCRGESYRKGFSPLCNAVSGVFSHLTLVPGSLLYLIASDRPVSAEIAHMATQMGIETSYVNVDYLDDNDIRLKKEQILSHVDRDAVMNSATRPVSSLFANILSLEKMGMKGGIIALLVLLIAIPFAFTARRGLVMFASSAGLAGFGMIMIFILQMAVGN
;
A
#
# COMPACT_ATOMS: atom_id res chain seq x y z
N VAL A 1 -7.81 4.37 -3.02
CA VAL A 1 -6.36 4.09 -3.01
C VAL A 1 -5.65 4.83 -1.86
N SER A 2 -6.23 5.92 -1.32
CA SER A 2 -5.64 6.70 -0.22
C SER A 2 -5.53 5.98 1.14
N GLY A 3 -6.33 4.93 1.38
CA GLY A 3 -6.35 4.22 2.67
C GLY A 3 -5.12 3.34 2.97
N VAL A 4 -4.40 2.89 1.95
CA VAL A 4 -3.25 1.96 2.11
C VAL A 4 -1.98 2.69 2.57
N PHE A 5 -1.88 3.99 2.30
CA PHE A 5 -0.64 4.76 2.53
C PHE A 5 -0.58 5.50 3.86
N SER A 6 -1.70 5.63 4.58
CA SER A 6 -1.73 6.34 5.87
C SER A 6 -0.84 5.70 6.95
N HIS A 7 -0.57 4.41 6.84
CA HIS A 7 0.25 3.67 7.80
C HIS A 7 1.74 3.59 7.47
N LEU A 8 2.18 4.04 6.30
CA LEU A 8 3.59 4.08 5.91
C LEU A 8 4.39 5.19 6.58
N LYS A 9 3.71 6.10 7.32
CA LYS A 9 4.30 7.29 7.94
C LYS A 9 5.48 7.03 8.89
N GLN A 10 5.60 5.87 9.50
CA GLN A 10 6.46 5.72 10.68
C GLN A 10 7.80 5.01 10.46
N ARG A 11 8.08 4.45 9.28
CA ARG A 11 9.33 3.72 9.01
C ARG A 11 9.81 3.83 7.56
N CYS A 12 10.05 5.03 7.06
CA CYS A 12 10.78 5.23 5.79
C CYS A 12 12.26 4.81 5.86
N ARG A 13 12.71 4.12 6.90
CA ARG A 13 14.11 3.73 7.14
C ARG A 13 14.37 2.22 7.14
N GLY A 14 13.53 1.38 6.53
CA GLY A 14 13.72 -0.06 6.64
C GLY A 14 13.50 -0.84 5.35
N GLU A 15 14.02 -2.05 5.34
CA GLU A 15 13.89 -3.06 4.28
C GLU A 15 12.41 -3.36 3.93
N SER A 16 11.54 -3.29 4.92
CA SER A 16 10.09 -3.47 4.76
C SER A 16 9.45 -2.40 3.85
N TYR A 17 9.96 -1.17 3.88
CA TYR A 17 9.49 -0.11 2.99
C TYR A 17 9.87 -0.40 1.54
N ARG A 18 11.11 -0.80 1.28
CA ARG A 18 11.57 -1.19 -0.06
C ARG A 18 10.72 -2.31 -0.64
N LYS A 19 10.45 -3.35 0.15
CA LYS A 19 9.69 -4.54 -0.29
C LYS A 19 8.22 -4.25 -0.60
N GLY A 20 7.59 -3.30 0.08
CA GLY A 20 6.18 -2.96 -0.12
C GLY A 20 5.95 -1.84 -1.14
N PHE A 21 6.82 -0.82 -1.13
CA PHE A 21 6.64 0.38 -1.93
C PHE A 21 7.23 0.26 -3.34
N SER A 22 8.40 -0.37 -3.49
CA SER A 22 9.05 -0.54 -4.79
C SER A 22 8.17 -1.25 -5.83
N PRO A 23 7.47 -2.36 -5.52
CA PRO A 23 6.54 -3.00 -6.45
C PRO A 23 5.44 -2.07 -6.96
N LEU A 24 4.95 -1.18 -6.10
CA LEU A 24 3.94 -0.20 -6.48
C LEU A 24 4.50 0.88 -7.40
N CYS A 25 5.67 1.45 -7.06
CA CYS A 25 6.35 2.42 -7.91
C CYS A 25 6.64 1.84 -9.29
N ASN A 26 7.14 0.60 -9.36
CA ASN A 26 7.43 -0.07 -10.62
C ASN A 26 6.17 -0.29 -11.46
N ALA A 27 5.05 -0.69 -10.83
CA ALA A 27 3.78 -0.87 -11.51
C ALA A 27 3.26 0.45 -12.10
N VAL A 28 3.33 1.53 -11.34
CA VAL A 28 2.86 2.86 -11.79
C VAL A 28 3.77 3.44 -12.86
N SER A 29 5.09 3.31 -12.71
CA SER A 29 6.07 3.77 -13.72
C SER A 29 6.00 2.96 -15.03
N GLY A 30 5.46 1.76 -15.02
CA GLY A 30 5.22 0.97 -16.21
C GLY A 30 4.02 1.45 -17.04
N VAL A 31 3.16 2.29 -16.46
CA VAL A 31 1.95 2.81 -17.12
C VAL A 31 2.09 4.30 -17.43
N PHE A 32 2.68 5.09 -16.53
CA PHE A 32 2.79 6.54 -16.64
C PHE A 32 4.23 6.96 -16.86
N SER A 33 4.43 7.94 -17.72
CA SER A 33 5.76 8.45 -18.07
C SER A 33 6.41 9.25 -16.92
N HIS A 34 5.61 9.88 -16.08
CA HIS A 34 6.07 10.72 -14.98
C HIS A 34 5.48 10.29 -13.65
N LEU A 35 6.35 10.13 -12.65
CA LEU A 35 5.99 9.79 -11.28
C LEU A 35 6.56 10.84 -10.34
N THR A 36 5.70 11.47 -9.57
CA THR A 36 6.08 12.44 -8.55
C THR A 36 5.59 12.01 -7.18
N LEU A 37 6.46 12.12 -6.19
CA LEU A 37 6.15 11.82 -4.79
C LEU A 37 6.04 13.12 -4.01
N VAL A 38 4.99 13.24 -3.21
CA VAL A 38 4.81 14.34 -2.26
C VAL A 38 4.77 13.73 -0.86
N PRO A 39 5.92 13.74 -0.16
CA PRO A 39 6.02 13.22 1.19
C PRO A 39 5.47 14.25 2.19
N GLY A 40 4.54 13.81 3.02
CA GLY A 40 3.94 14.59 4.08
C GLY A 40 3.54 13.69 5.24
N SER A 41 2.46 14.04 5.92
CA SER A 41 1.85 13.12 6.89
C SER A 41 1.35 11.83 6.23
N LEU A 42 0.96 11.92 4.99
CA LEU A 42 0.73 10.82 4.06
C LEU A 42 1.72 10.96 2.91
N LEU A 43 2.11 9.84 2.32
CA LEU A 43 2.89 9.85 1.10
C LEU A 43 1.92 9.83 -0.08
N TYR A 44 1.92 10.89 -0.88
CA TYR A 44 1.14 10.95 -2.11
C TYR A 44 2.03 10.54 -3.28
N LEU A 45 1.49 9.66 -4.11
CA LEU A 45 2.11 9.20 -5.34
C LEU A 45 1.26 9.74 -6.49
N ILE A 46 1.82 10.66 -7.24
CA ILE A 46 1.15 11.33 -8.36
C ILE A 46 1.76 10.79 -9.64
N ALA A 47 0.94 10.18 -10.48
CA ALA A 47 1.35 9.65 -11.77
C ALA A 47 0.66 10.43 -12.90
N SER A 48 1.40 10.76 -13.94
CA SER A 48 0.90 11.56 -15.06
C SER A 48 1.69 11.27 -16.34
N ASP A 49 1.07 11.49 -17.49
CA ASP A 49 1.75 11.49 -18.79
C ASP A 49 2.49 12.80 -19.08
N ARG A 50 2.28 13.82 -18.23
CA ARG A 50 2.96 15.11 -18.28
C ARG A 50 3.79 15.31 -17.02
N PRO A 51 4.91 16.05 -17.10
CA PRO A 51 5.70 16.38 -15.91
C PRO A 51 4.86 17.18 -14.91
N VAL A 52 4.83 16.72 -13.67
CA VAL A 52 4.14 17.37 -12.54
C VAL A 52 5.20 17.80 -11.54
N SER A 53 5.22 19.08 -11.17
CA SER A 53 6.08 19.60 -10.13
C SER A 53 5.55 19.23 -8.75
N ALA A 54 6.47 19.03 -7.80
CA ALA A 54 6.16 18.87 -6.38
C ALA A 54 6.32 20.20 -5.60
N GLU A 55 6.66 21.29 -6.27
CA GLU A 55 6.86 22.63 -5.69
C GLU A 55 5.50 23.32 -5.49
N ILE A 56 4.73 22.82 -4.55
CA ILE A 56 3.31 23.18 -4.38
C ILE A 56 3.17 24.61 -3.85
N ALA A 57 4.01 25.01 -2.89
CA ALA A 57 3.95 26.34 -2.30
C ALA A 57 4.36 27.41 -3.31
N HIS A 58 5.40 27.15 -4.08
CA HIS A 58 5.85 28.06 -5.14
C HIS A 58 4.80 28.23 -6.24
N MET A 59 4.20 27.15 -6.70
CA MET A 59 3.12 27.18 -7.70
C MET A 59 1.89 27.91 -7.21
N ALA A 60 1.48 27.71 -5.96
CA ALA A 60 0.34 28.43 -5.37
C ALA A 60 0.59 29.94 -5.37
N THR A 61 1.80 30.36 -4.98
CA THR A 61 2.22 31.78 -4.99
C THR A 61 2.24 32.35 -6.41
N GLN A 62 2.77 31.63 -7.38
CA GLN A 62 2.78 32.08 -8.79
C GLN A 62 1.39 32.24 -9.39
N MET A 63 0.45 31.38 -8.99
CA MET A 63 -0.94 31.44 -9.45
C MET A 63 -1.78 32.48 -8.69
N GLY A 64 -1.22 33.16 -7.69
CA GLY A 64 -1.96 34.10 -6.85
C GLY A 64 -3.04 33.44 -5.98
N ILE A 65 -2.87 32.16 -5.69
CA ILE A 65 -3.81 31.41 -4.85
C ILE A 65 -3.46 31.66 -3.38
N GLU A 66 -4.26 32.48 -2.71
CA GLU A 66 -4.11 32.74 -1.28
C GLU A 66 -4.75 31.59 -0.49
N THR A 67 -3.96 30.89 0.29
CA THR A 67 -4.43 29.82 1.18
C THR A 67 -3.79 29.95 2.55
N SER A 68 -4.51 29.55 3.58
CA SER A 68 -4.02 29.62 4.96
C SER A 68 -2.91 28.60 5.27
N TYR A 69 -2.82 27.49 4.51
CA TYR A 69 -1.94 26.37 4.82
C TYR A 69 -1.06 25.89 3.65
N VAL A 70 -1.34 26.32 2.43
CA VAL A 70 -0.55 25.96 1.25
C VAL A 70 0.22 27.20 0.81
N ASN A 71 1.23 27.56 1.60
CA ASN A 71 2.10 28.70 1.32
C ASN A 71 3.52 28.37 1.80
N VAL A 72 4.47 29.23 1.48
CA VAL A 72 5.89 29.04 1.79
C VAL A 72 6.22 29.01 3.28
N ASP A 73 5.34 29.54 4.13
CA ASP A 73 5.53 29.55 5.59
C ASP A 73 5.22 28.18 6.22
N TYR A 74 4.33 27.41 5.61
CA TYR A 74 3.89 26.11 6.12
C TYR A 74 4.40 24.93 5.30
N LEU A 75 4.71 25.13 4.01
CA LEU A 75 5.20 24.11 3.10
C LEU A 75 6.60 24.49 2.60
N ASP A 76 7.61 23.79 3.06
CA ASP A 76 8.97 23.92 2.54
C ASP A 76 9.13 22.95 1.35
N ASP A 77 9.04 23.51 0.14
CA ASP A 77 9.22 22.77 -1.12
C ASP A 77 10.61 22.11 -1.21
N ASN A 78 11.63 22.69 -0.54
CA ASN A 78 12.96 22.13 -0.49
C ASN A 78 13.01 20.86 0.39
N ASP A 79 12.33 20.88 1.55
CA ASP A 79 12.18 19.71 2.41
C ASP A 79 11.41 18.58 1.71
N ILE A 80 10.36 18.94 0.96
CA ILE A 80 9.59 18.01 0.11
C ILE A 80 10.52 17.37 -0.94
N ARG A 81 11.35 18.16 -1.61
CA ARG A 81 12.28 17.68 -2.62
C ARG A 81 13.33 16.75 -2.04
N LEU A 82 13.96 17.11 -0.92
CA LEU A 82 14.96 16.28 -0.25
C LEU A 82 14.38 14.93 0.22
N LYS A 83 13.19 14.95 0.82
CA LYS A 83 12.50 13.73 1.24
C LYS A 83 12.09 12.86 0.06
N LYS A 84 11.65 13.47 -1.05
CA LYS A 84 11.33 12.76 -2.30
C LYS A 84 12.57 12.04 -2.83
N GLU A 85 13.71 12.74 -2.94
CA GLU A 85 14.97 12.17 -3.41
C GLU A 85 15.44 11.02 -2.51
N GLN A 86 15.34 11.19 -1.19
CA GLN A 86 15.66 10.15 -0.23
C GLN A 86 14.77 8.92 -0.38
N ILE A 87 13.47 9.09 -0.61
CA ILE A 87 12.55 7.98 -0.84
C ILE A 87 12.88 7.27 -2.15
N LEU A 88 13.07 8.01 -3.23
CA LEU A 88 13.38 7.45 -4.54
C LEU A 88 14.71 6.71 -4.59
N SER A 89 15.71 7.15 -3.83
CA SER A 89 17.01 6.46 -3.74
C SER A 89 16.90 5.06 -3.10
N HIS A 90 15.82 4.80 -2.35
CA HIS A 90 15.55 3.51 -1.73
C HIS A 90 14.60 2.62 -2.55
N VAL A 91 14.06 3.12 -3.66
CA VAL A 91 13.20 2.32 -4.54
C VAL A 91 14.05 1.33 -5.32
N ASP A 92 13.71 0.06 -5.19
CA ASP A 92 14.32 -1.03 -5.93
C ASP A 92 13.59 -1.19 -7.27
N ARG A 93 14.28 -0.87 -8.37
CA ARG A 93 13.73 -0.95 -9.73
C ARG A 93 13.60 -2.40 -10.22
N ASP A 94 14.35 -3.32 -9.63
CA ASP A 94 14.31 -4.75 -9.97
C ASP A 94 13.23 -5.49 -9.15
N ALA A 95 12.55 -4.81 -8.24
CA ALA A 95 11.48 -5.40 -7.46
C ALA A 95 10.30 -5.84 -8.36
N VAL A 96 9.71 -6.96 -8.00
CA VAL A 96 8.53 -7.50 -8.71
C VAL A 96 7.43 -6.47 -8.78
N MET A 97 6.87 -6.24 -9.98
CA MET A 97 5.78 -5.31 -10.19
C MET A 97 4.51 -5.78 -9.45
N ASN A 98 3.83 -4.81 -8.83
CA ASN A 98 2.53 -5.06 -8.23
C ASN A 98 1.47 -5.17 -9.35
N SER A 99 0.68 -6.23 -9.32
CA SER A 99 -0.40 -6.43 -10.29
C SER A 99 -1.65 -7.02 -9.63
N ALA A 100 -2.78 -7.04 -10.33
CA ALA A 100 -4.02 -7.64 -9.83
C ALA A 100 -3.86 -9.14 -9.53
N THR A 101 -3.04 -9.84 -10.30
CA THR A 101 -2.74 -11.27 -10.11
C THR A 101 -1.60 -11.53 -9.11
N ARG A 102 -0.79 -10.50 -8.81
CA ARG A 102 0.31 -10.54 -7.83
C ARG A 102 0.29 -9.29 -6.96
N PRO A 103 -0.62 -9.21 -5.98
CA PRO A 103 -0.79 -8.02 -5.13
C PRO A 103 0.29 -7.96 -4.03
N VAL A 104 1.55 -7.82 -4.43
CA VAL A 104 2.72 -7.87 -3.54
C VAL A 104 2.67 -6.76 -2.49
N SER A 105 2.29 -5.55 -2.87
CA SER A 105 2.19 -4.41 -1.96
C SER A 105 1.13 -4.62 -0.88
N SER A 106 -0.01 -5.20 -1.22
CA SER A 106 -1.08 -5.53 -0.27
C SER A 106 -0.64 -6.62 0.71
N LEU A 107 0.08 -7.63 0.22
CA LEU A 107 0.63 -8.69 1.07
C LEU A 107 1.59 -8.10 2.11
N PHE A 108 2.51 -7.24 1.69
CA PHE A 108 3.45 -6.59 2.62
C PHE A 108 2.75 -5.65 3.60
N ALA A 109 1.73 -4.90 3.17
CA ALA A 109 0.93 -4.06 4.06
C ALA A 109 0.25 -4.90 5.15
N ASN A 110 -0.29 -6.06 4.80
CA ASN A 110 -0.90 -6.99 5.75
C ASN A 110 0.13 -7.58 6.74
N ILE A 111 1.29 -8.02 6.23
CA ILE A 111 2.38 -8.53 7.09
C ILE A 111 2.83 -7.45 8.09
N LEU A 112 3.06 -6.21 7.63
CA LEU A 112 3.42 -5.10 8.49
C LEU A 112 2.34 -4.78 9.53
N SER A 113 1.07 -4.94 9.18
CA SER A 113 -0.05 -4.74 10.12
C SER A 113 -0.05 -5.82 11.20
N LEU A 114 0.22 -7.07 10.84
CA LEU A 114 0.35 -8.18 11.79
C LEU A 114 1.55 -8.00 12.72
N GLU A 115 2.69 -7.56 12.19
CA GLU A 115 3.87 -7.20 13.02
C GLU A 115 3.58 -6.09 14.02
N LYS A 116 2.81 -5.06 13.61
CA LYS A 116 2.38 -3.97 14.50
C LYS A 116 1.44 -4.44 15.61
N MET A 117 0.64 -5.46 15.36
CA MET A 117 -0.22 -6.10 16.37
C MET A 117 0.58 -6.97 17.35
N GLY A 118 1.91 -7.02 17.23
CA GLY A 118 2.77 -7.86 18.07
C GLY A 118 2.70 -9.35 17.70
N MET A 119 2.07 -9.70 16.59
CA MET A 119 2.01 -11.07 16.09
C MET A 119 3.39 -11.46 15.54
N LYS A 120 4.13 -12.20 16.33
CA LYS A 120 5.40 -12.79 15.88
C LYS A 120 5.13 -13.85 14.81
N GLY A 121 6.05 -13.99 13.85
CA GLY A 121 5.92 -14.97 12.75
C GLY A 121 5.58 -16.39 13.21
N GLY A 122 6.01 -16.78 14.42
CA GLY A 122 5.65 -18.06 15.03
C GLY A 122 4.16 -18.22 15.31
N ILE A 123 3.46 -17.16 15.69
CA ILE A 123 2.00 -17.19 15.92
C ILE A 123 1.26 -17.39 14.59
N ILE A 124 1.73 -16.72 13.53
CA ILE A 124 1.15 -16.87 12.19
C ILE A 124 1.37 -18.30 11.69
N ALA A 125 2.60 -18.84 11.86
CA ALA A 125 2.91 -20.23 11.51
C ALA A 125 2.04 -21.23 12.29
N LEU A 126 1.82 -20.99 13.59
CA LEU A 126 0.94 -21.79 14.42
C LEU A 126 -0.49 -21.77 13.94
N LEU A 127 -1.03 -20.60 13.58
CA LEU A 127 -2.39 -20.46 13.04
C LEU A 127 -2.54 -21.19 11.71
N VAL A 128 -1.56 -21.07 10.80
CA VAL A 128 -1.54 -21.81 9.53
C VAL A 128 -1.50 -23.31 9.77
N LEU A 129 -0.67 -23.77 10.72
CA LEU A 129 -0.58 -25.17 11.10
C LEU A 129 -1.93 -25.68 11.67
N LEU A 130 -2.57 -24.92 12.55
CA LEU A 130 -3.89 -25.23 13.13
C LEU A 130 -4.97 -25.38 12.06
N ILE A 131 -4.93 -24.53 11.02
CA ILE A 131 -5.85 -24.63 9.87
C ILE A 131 -5.51 -25.85 9.01
N ALA A 132 -4.22 -26.21 8.87
CA ALA A 132 -3.77 -27.33 8.05
C ALA A 132 -4.03 -28.72 8.69
N ILE A 133 -4.02 -28.79 10.02
CA ILE A 133 -4.23 -30.06 10.76
C ILE A 133 -5.52 -30.79 10.34
N PRO A 134 -6.69 -30.15 10.26
CA PRO A 134 -7.91 -30.82 9.81
C PRO A 134 -7.81 -31.46 8.43
N PHE A 135 -7.02 -30.85 7.52
CA PHE A 135 -6.83 -31.38 6.18
C PHE A 135 -6.04 -32.69 6.15
N ALA A 136 -5.12 -32.87 7.11
CA ALA A 136 -4.32 -34.10 7.21
C ALA A 136 -5.13 -35.32 7.75
N PHE A 137 -6.14 -35.05 8.58
CA PHE A 137 -6.90 -36.10 9.28
C PHE A 137 -8.33 -36.31 8.78
N THR A 138 -8.80 -35.45 7.87
CA THR A 138 -10.19 -35.50 7.41
C THR A 138 -10.31 -36.38 6.15
N ALA A 139 -11.30 -37.30 6.16
CA ALA A 139 -11.63 -38.10 4.98
C ALA A 139 -12.04 -37.20 3.80
N ARG A 140 -11.84 -37.67 2.56
CA ARG A 140 -12.12 -36.89 1.32
C ARG A 140 -13.48 -36.20 1.32
N ARG A 141 -14.54 -36.84 1.87
CA ARG A 141 -15.89 -36.27 1.96
C ARG A 141 -15.95 -35.05 2.88
N GLY A 142 -15.29 -35.11 4.01
CA GLY A 142 -15.20 -33.96 4.94
C GLY A 142 -14.39 -32.80 4.34
N LEU A 143 -13.37 -33.10 3.55
CA LEU A 143 -12.56 -32.11 2.88
C LEU A 143 -13.37 -31.32 1.83
N VAL A 144 -14.25 -32.00 1.07
CA VAL A 144 -15.16 -31.35 0.13
C VAL A 144 -16.16 -30.46 0.84
N MET A 145 -16.75 -30.93 1.95
CA MET A 145 -17.67 -30.12 2.75
C MET A 145 -16.99 -28.88 3.33
N PHE A 146 -15.78 -29.04 3.86
CA PHE A 146 -14.99 -27.92 4.39
C PHE A 146 -14.66 -26.91 3.29
N ALA A 147 -14.18 -27.38 2.13
CA ALA A 147 -13.85 -26.52 1.00
C ALA A 147 -15.07 -25.75 0.49
N SER A 148 -16.23 -26.40 0.42
CA SER A 148 -17.49 -25.75 0.00
C SER A 148 -17.92 -24.68 1.00
N SER A 149 -17.83 -24.97 2.31
CA SER A 149 -18.18 -24.02 3.37
C SER A 149 -17.20 -22.83 3.42
N ALA A 150 -15.90 -23.09 3.26
CA ALA A 150 -14.88 -22.05 3.20
C ALA A 150 -15.05 -21.17 1.95
N GLY A 151 -15.39 -21.78 0.81
CA GLY A 151 -15.70 -21.04 -0.42
C GLY A 151 -16.92 -20.14 -0.27
N LEU A 152 -17.99 -20.64 0.36
CA LEU A 152 -19.20 -19.87 0.62
C LEU A 152 -18.93 -18.69 1.59
N ALA A 153 -18.16 -18.93 2.65
CA ALA A 153 -17.77 -17.89 3.59
C ALA A 153 -16.90 -16.82 2.92
N GLY A 154 -15.92 -17.23 2.09
CA GLY A 154 -15.09 -16.32 1.31
C GLY A 154 -15.90 -15.48 0.32
N PHE A 155 -16.86 -16.10 -0.37
CA PHE A 155 -17.78 -15.39 -1.25
C PHE A 155 -18.63 -14.36 -0.48
N GLY A 156 -19.14 -14.73 0.70
CA GLY A 156 -19.89 -13.83 1.57
C GLY A 156 -19.06 -12.60 1.98
N MET A 157 -17.81 -12.80 2.37
CA MET A 157 -16.89 -11.68 2.67
C MET A 157 -16.67 -10.76 1.47
N ILE A 158 -16.45 -11.32 0.29
CA ILE A 158 -16.26 -10.53 -0.94
C ILE A 158 -17.52 -9.71 -1.23
N MET A 159 -18.70 -10.30 -1.09
CA MET A 159 -19.97 -9.59 -1.32
C MET A 159 -20.17 -8.44 -0.31
N ILE A 160 -19.81 -8.65 0.96
CA ILE A 160 -19.86 -7.58 1.98
C ILE A 160 -18.90 -6.46 1.61
N PHE A 161 -17.68 -6.77 1.16
CA PHE A 161 -16.70 -5.79 0.72
C PHE A 161 -17.19 -4.98 -0.48
N ILE A 162 -17.77 -5.64 -1.49
CA ILE A 162 -18.36 -4.98 -2.67
C ILE A 162 -19.50 -4.07 -2.24
N LEU A 163 -20.38 -4.55 -1.35
CA LEU A 163 -21.49 -3.77 -0.83
C LEU A 163 -21.01 -2.53 -0.07
N GLN A 164 -19.99 -2.67 0.78
CA GLN A 164 -19.38 -1.55 1.50
C GLN A 164 -18.76 -0.52 0.56
N MET A 165 -18.12 -0.97 -0.54
CA MET A 165 -17.61 -0.07 -1.56
C MET A 165 -18.72 0.65 -2.33
N ALA A 166 -19.84 -0.02 -2.58
CA ALA A 166 -20.96 0.54 -3.35
C ALA A 166 -21.83 1.49 -2.52
N VAL A 167 -21.99 1.24 -1.22
CA VAL A 167 -22.90 2.00 -0.33
C VAL A 167 -22.15 2.98 0.58
N GLY A 168 -20.84 2.78 0.76
CA GLY A 168 -20.00 3.55 1.67
C GLY A 168 -19.40 4.83 1.08
N ASN A 169 -19.95 5.34 -0.01
CA ASN A 169 -19.58 6.63 -0.61
C ASN A 169 -20.61 7.69 -0.26
#